data_37fde55f7c715897728505df48cb2074
#
_entry.id   37fde55f7c715897728505df48cb2074
#
_cell.length_a   1.000
_cell.length_b   1.000
_cell.length_c   1.000
_cell.angle_alpha   90.00
_cell.angle_beta   90.00
_cell.angle_gamma   90.00
#
_symmetry.space_group_name_H-M   'P 1'
#
loop_
_entity.id
_entity.type
_entity.pdbx_description
1 polymer ?
#
loop_
_entity_poly.entity_id
_entity_poly.type
_entity_poly.pdbx_seq_one_letter_code
_entity_poly.pdbx_strand_id
1 'polypeptide(L)'
;ECADVADEGYPDGLTANLAVKKLNELTAKNEPFCLAVGFFKPHLPFTSPKKYWDMYDEASIPISPMPDIPEGCDPVSLHESAEFKSYQSGDEMPSIKNRVSDEYARKLRHAYFACVSYMDAQVGKVLDALEASGKMDNTIIILWGDHGWHLGDLRVWGKHTLHETSLSSALVIKAPQCKPGIKNNRIVSSIDIYPTLMELCKISLPK
;
A
#
# COMPACT_ATOMS: atom_id res chain seq x y z
N GLU A 1 -11.88 7.26 -9.91
CA GLU A 1 -12.76 8.40 -9.62
C GLU A 1 -12.24 9.20 -8.42
N CYS A 2 -12.43 10.51 -8.43
CA CYS A 2 -12.11 11.39 -7.32
C CYS A 2 -13.31 12.29 -7.02
N ALA A 3 -13.51 12.60 -5.74
CA ALA A 3 -14.49 13.59 -5.30
C ALA A 3 -13.77 14.73 -4.57
N ASP A 4 -14.29 15.95 -4.71
CA ASP A 4 -13.78 17.10 -3.98
C ASP A 4 -14.36 17.09 -2.55
N VAL A 5 -13.73 16.27 -1.73
CA VAL A 5 -14.11 16.03 -0.33
C VAL A 5 -12.87 16.01 0.56
N ALA A 6 -13.06 16.18 1.86
CA ALA A 6 -12.02 15.98 2.85
C ALA A 6 -11.60 14.50 2.92
N ASP A 7 -10.48 14.21 3.61
CA ASP A 7 -9.96 12.84 3.73
C ASP A 7 -10.98 11.86 4.33
N GLU A 8 -11.81 12.34 5.25
CA GLU A 8 -12.88 11.59 5.91
C GLU A 8 -14.07 11.25 4.99
N GLY A 9 -14.11 11.81 3.79
CA GLY A 9 -15.04 11.40 2.75
C GLY A 9 -14.80 9.99 2.22
N TYR A 10 -13.64 9.40 2.57
CA TYR A 10 -13.27 8.02 2.24
C TYR A 10 -12.84 7.24 3.51
N PRO A 11 -12.94 5.91 3.50
CA PRO A 11 -12.73 5.06 4.68
C PRO A 11 -11.40 5.25 5.40
N ASP A 12 -10.30 5.42 4.67
CA ASP A 12 -8.97 5.52 5.29
C ASP A 12 -8.78 6.81 6.11
N GLY A 13 -9.44 7.90 5.73
CA GLY A 13 -9.45 9.12 6.54
C GLY A 13 -10.18 8.94 7.87
N LEU A 14 -11.30 8.19 7.86
CA LEU A 14 -12.01 7.81 9.09
C LEU A 14 -11.16 6.87 9.96
N THR A 15 -10.48 5.90 9.32
CA THR A 15 -9.56 4.98 10.00
C THR A 15 -8.42 5.74 10.67
N ALA A 16 -7.79 6.69 9.97
CA ALA A 16 -6.73 7.52 10.53
C ALA A 16 -7.21 8.32 11.74
N ASN A 17 -8.37 8.95 11.67
CA ASN A 17 -8.92 9.72 12.79
C ASN A 17 -9.22 8.84 14.00
N LEU A 18 -9.76 7.63 13.77
CA LEU A 18 -9.98 6.65 14.83
C LEU A 18 -8.67 6.16 15.44
N ALA A 19 -7.65 5.89 14.60
CA ALA A 19 -6.33 5.49 15.03
C ALA A 19 -5.66 6.56 15.89
N VAL A 20 -5.70 7.83 15.48
CA VAL A 20 -5.19 8.97 16.25
C VAL A 20 -5.87 9.08 17.61
N LYS A 21 -7.21 9.00 17.63
CA LYS A 21 -7.97 9.00 18.89
C LYS A 21 -7.51 7.87 19.81
N LYS A 22 -7.41 6.65 19.26
CA LYS A 22 -7.01 5.46 20.02
C LYS A 22 -5.56 5.55 20.51
N LEU A 23 -4.67 6.06 19.70
CA LEU A 23 -3.27 6.28 20.06
C LEU A 23 -3.15 7.27 21.23
N ASN A 24 -3.88 8.37 21.20
CA ASN A 24 -3.91 9.34 22.30
C ASN A 24 -4.40 8.72 23.62
N GLU A 25 -5.44 7.87 23.55
CA GLU A 25 -5.93 7.14 24.73
C GLU A 25 -4.87 6.16 25.29
N LEU A 26 -4.11 5.49 24.42
CA LEU A 26 -3.09 4.50 24.80
C LEU A 26 -1.87 5.19 25.40
N THR A 27 -1.38 6.25 24.76
CA THR A 27 -0.17 6.97 25.19
C THR A 27 -0.37 7.71 26.51
N ALA A 28 -1.60 8.09 26.85
CA ALA A 28 -1.96 8.73 28.11
C ALA A 28 -1.88 7.77 29.32
N LYS A 29 -1.95 6.44 29.10
CA LYS A 29 -1.97 5.45 30.20
C LYS A 29 -0.59 5.12 30.79
N ASN A 30 0.48 5.50 30.13
CA ASN A 30 1.87 5.14 30.50
C ASN A 30 2.09 3.62 30.67
N GLU A 31 1.36 2.82 29.90
CA GLU A 31 1.46 1.37 29.82
C GLU A 31 1.99 0.94 28.46
N PRO A 32 2.67 -0.20 28.34
CA PRO A 32 2.99 -0.77 27.04
C PRO A 32 1.71 -1.04 26.22
N PHE A 33 1.75 -0.75 24.92
CA PHE A 33 0.63 -1.01 24.03
C PHE A 33 1.10 -1.58 22.69
N CYS A 34 0.17 -2.21 22.00
CA CYS A 34 0.28 -2.58 20.61
C CYS A 34 -0.96 -2.02 19.87
N LEU A 35 -0.74 -1.29 18.80
CA LEU A 35 -1.79 -0.73 17.96
C LEU A 35 -1.55 -1.15 16.51
N ALA A 36 -2.47 -1.92 15.95
CA ALA A 36 -2.49 -2.24 14.53
C ALA A 36 -3.51 -1.34 13.82
N VAL A 37 -3.09 -0.71 12.73
CA VAL A 37 -3.93 0.18 11.92
C VAL A 37 -3.90 -0.34 10.48
N GLY A 38 -5.06 -0.69 9.92
CA GLY A 38 -5.19 -1.16 8.54
C GLY A 38 -5.80 -0.10 7.64
N PHE A 39 -5.08 0.25 6.57
CA PHE A 39 -5.58 1.11 5.51
C PHE A 39 -5.98 0.27 4.31
N PHE A 40 -7.05 0.67 3.63
CA PHE A 40 -7.60 -0.06 2.50
C PHE A 40 -6.90 0.30 1.19
N LYS A 41 -6.52 1.57 1.01
CA LYS A 41 -5.85 2.01 -0.21
C LYS A 41 -4.38 1.57 -0.25
N PRO A 42 -3.85 1.28 -1.45
CA PRO A 42 -4.38 1.52 -2.81
C PRO A 42 -5.26 0.40 -3.40
N HIS A 43 -5.93 -0.43 -2.63
CA HIS A 43 -6.85 -1.44 -3.14
C HIS A 43 -7.95 -0.83 -4.03
N LEU A 44 -8.45 -1.60 -4.98
CA LEU A 44 -9.63 -1.27 -5.79
C LEU A 44 -10.88 -0.96 -4.93
N PRO A 45 -11.79 -0.10 -5.43
CA PRO A 45 -11.65 0.75 -6.61
C PRO A 45 -10.62 1.86 -6.36
N PHE A 46 -9.91 2.30 -7.40
CA PHE A 46 -8.93 3.37 -7.27
C PHE A 46 -9.62 4.72 -7.13
N THR A 47 -10.01 5.05 -5.89
CA THR A 47 -10.73 6.26 -5.54
C THR A 47 -10.03 6.96 -4.38
N SER A 48 -9.89 8.28 -4.46
CA SER A 48 -9.29 9.11 -3.42
C SER A 48 -9.86 10.55 -3.50
N PRO A 49 -9.68 11.39 -2.48
CA PRO A 49 -10.03 12.81 -2.57
C PRO A 49 -9.29 13.51 -3.71
N LYS A 50 -9.98 14.46 -4.37
CA LYS A 50 -9.48 15.17 -5.56
C LYS A 50 -8.10 15.79 -5.36
N LYS A 51 -7.80 16.34 -4.18
CA LYS A 51 -6.50 16.96 -3.89
C LYS A 51 -5.30 16.04 -4.14
N TYR A 52 -5.44 14.72 -4.02
CA TYR A 52 -4.37 13.75 -4.30
C TYR A 52 -4.27 13.43 -5.79
N TRP A 53 -5.37 13.52 -6.54
CA TRP A 53 -5.37 13.44 -8.00
C TRP A 53 -4.65 14.63 -8.61
N ASP A 54 -4.93 15.83 -8.10
CA ASP A 54 -4.35 17.07 -8.58
C ASP A 54 -2.83 17.19 -8.33
N MET A 55 -2.24 16.27 -7.54
CA MET A 55 -0.79 16.19 -7.33
C MET A 55 -0.03 15.70 -8.58
N TYR A 56 -0.71 15.07 -9.53
CA TYR A 56 -0.10 14.42 -10.67
C TYR A 56 -0.67 14.96 -11.99
N ASP A 57 0.22 15.21 -12.94
CA ASP A 57 -0.16 15.41 -14.33
C ASP A 57 -0.26 14.05 -15.02
N GLU A 58 -1.48 13.65 -15.43
CA GLU A 58 -1.75 12.37 -16.05
C GLU A 58 -0.89 12.12 -17.28
N ALA A 59 -0.64 13.16 -18.09
CA ALA A 59 0.18 13.05 -19.29
C ALA A 59 1.64 12.66 -18.99
N SER A 60 2.14 13.02 -17.81
CA SER A 60 3.50 12.71 -17.37
C SER A 60 3.64 11.31 -16.72
N ILE A 61 2.52 10.61 -16.43
CA ILE A 61 2.55 9.30 -15.79
C ILE A 61 3.09 8.25 -16.76
N PRO A 62 4.18 7.54 -16.43
CA PRO A 62 4.71 6.50 -17.29
C PRO A 62 3.77 5.29 -17.32
N ILE A 63 3.67 4.62 -18.45
CA ILE A 63 3.10 3.28 -18.52
C ILE A 63 4.06 2.26 -17.91
N SER A 64 3.63 0.99 -17.76
CA SER A 64 4.52 -0.08 -17.33
C SER A 64 5.75 -0.18 -18.25
N PRO A 65 6.95 -0.41 -17.71
CA PRO A 65 8.15 -0.69 -18.52
C PRO A 65 8.07 -2.03 -19.26
N MET A 66 7.18 -2.94 -18.85
CA MET A 66 6.92 -4.24 -19.47
C MET A 66 5.42 -4.42 -19.73
N PRO A 67 4.82 -3.65 -20.65
CA PRO A 67 3.37 -3.66 -20.84
C PRO A 67 2.88 -4.90 -21.59
N ASP A 68 3.76 -5.59 -22.31
CA ASP A 68 3.44 -6.77 -23.10
C ASP A 68 4.01 -8.06 -22.50
N ILE A 69 3.38 -9.19 -22.85
CA ILE A 69 3.80 -10.52 -22.42
C ILE A 69 5.03 -10.92 -23.23
N PRO A 70 6.19 -11.25 -22.60
CA PRO A 70 7.37 -11.68 -23.32
C PRO A 70 7.14 -12.99 -24.10
N GLU A 71 7.88 -13.17 -25.17
CA GLU A 71 7.92 -14.44 -25.89
C GLU A 71 8.37 -15.58 -24.97
N GLY A 72 7.68 -16.71 -25.02
CA GLY A 72 7.97 -17.87 -24.17
C GLY A 72 7.41 -17.79 -22.73
N CYS A 73 6.74 -16.71 -22.37
CA CYS A 73 6.03 -16.65 -21.09
C CYS A 73 4.85 -17.62 -21.06
N ASP A 74 4.83 -18.54 -20.10
CA ASP A 74 3.72 -19.48 -19.95
C ASP A 74 2.46 -18.74 -19.44
N PRO A 75 1.32 -18.80 -20.17
CA PRO A 75 0.08 -18.17 -19.73
C PRO A 75 -0.41 -18.59 -18.35
N VAL A 76 -0.01 -19.77 -17.84
CA VAL A 76 -0.36 -20.23 -16.49
C VAL A 76 0.22 -19.34 -15.40
N SER A 77 1.31 -18.61 -15.68
CA SER A 77 1.93 -17.66 -14.77
C SER A 77 1.18 -16.32 -14.66
N LEU A 78 0.16 -16.11 -15.48
CA LEU A 78 -0.62 -14.90 -15.61
C LEU A 78 -2.08 -15.13 -15.21
N HIS A 79 -2.87 -14.05 -15.11
CA HIS A 79 -4.30 -14.15 -14.88
C HIS A 79 -5.09 -13.09 -15.65
N GLU A 80 -6.38 -13.31 -15.81
CA GLU A 80 -7.31 -12.50 -16.61
C GLU A 80 -7.78 -11.20 -15.93
N SER A 81 -7.10 -10.73 -14.88
CA SER A 81 -7.46 -9.52 -14.14
C SER A 81 -8.91 -9.49 -13.66
N ALA A 82 -9.43 -10.63 -13.22
CA ALA A 82 -10.85 -10.80 -12.89
C ALA A 82 -11.30 -9.88 -11.74
N GLU A 83 -10.48 -9.70 -10.71
CA GLU A 83 -10.77 -8.78 -9.61
C GLU A 83 -10.91 -7.35 -10.13
N PHE A 84 -9.97 -6.88 -10.94
CA PHE A 84 -10.04 -5.56 -11.56
C PHE A 84 -11.32 -5.37 -12.37
N LYS A 85 -11.65 -6.35 -13.21
CA LYS A 85 -12.87 -6.32 -14.04
C LYS A 85 -14.15 -6.21 -13.23
N SER A 86 -14.18 -6.75 -12.01
CA SER A 86 -15.36 -6.71 -11.15
C SER A 86 -15.66 -5.31 -10.59
N TYR A 87 -14.67 -4.42 -10.56
CA TYR A 87 -14.81 -3.04 -10.10
C TYR A 87 -15.00 -2.02 -11.24
N GLN A 88 -14.84 -2.46 -12.47
CA GLN A 88 -14.84 -1.57 -13.63
C GLN A 88 -16.21 -1.50 -14.28
N SER A 89 -16.62 -0.30 -14.70
CA SER A 89 -17.84 -0.04 -15.45
C SER A 89 -17.50 0.59 -16.82
N GLY A 90 -17.32 -0.23 -17.83
CA GLY A 90 -17.63 0.21 -19.17
C GLY A 90 -16.52 0.72 -20.10
N ASP A 91 -15.30 0.96 -19.62
CA ASP A 91 -14.20 1.40 -20.51
C ASP A 91 -13.48 0.20 -21.16
N GLU A 92 -12.16 0.19 -21.17
CA GLU A 92 -11.40 -0.93 -21.72
C GLU A 92 -11.27 -2.08 -20.70
N MET A 93 -11.38 -3.33 -21.19
CA MET A 93 -11.28 -4.53 -20.37
C MET A 93 -9.92 -5.22 -20.57
N PRO A 94 -8.99 -5.17 -19.61
CA PRO A 94 -7.71 -5.86 -19.73
C PRO A 94 -7.86 -7.35 -19.70
N SER A 95 -7.07 -8.05 -20.52
CA SER A 95 -6.90 -9.50 -20.48
C SER A 95 -5.51 -9.87 -20.98
N ILE A 96 -5.08 -11.10 -20.77
CA ILE A 96 -3.82 -11.59 -21.34
C ILE A 96 -3.80 -11.53 -22.88
N LYS A 97 -4.98 -11.52 -23.52
CA LYS A 97 -5.12 -11.38 -24.99
C LYS A 97 -5.18 -9.93 -25.45
N ASN A 98 -5.75 -9.05 -24.64
CA ASN A 98 -6.02 -7.67 -25.01
C ASN A 98 -5.34 -6.73 -23.99
N ARG A 99 -4.30 -6.05 -24.45
CA ARG A 99 -3.70 -4.95 -23.71
C ARG A 99 -4.64 -3.73 -23.78
N VAL A 100 -4.77 -3.02 -22.69
CA VAL A 100 -5.44 -1.71 -22.68
C VAL A 100 -4.59 -0.67 -23.41
N SER A 101 -5.22 0.40 -23.91
CA SER A 101 -4.52 1.52 -24.53
C SER A 101 -3.55 2.20 -23.53
N ASP A 102 -2.53 2.86 -24.05
CA ASP A 102 -1.59 3.62 -23.23
C ASP A 102 -2.27 4.76 -22.47
N GLU A 103 -3.28 5.39 -23.09
CA GLU A 103 -4.10 6.43 -22.49
C GLU A 103 -4.85 5.88 -21.26
N TYR A 104 -5.55 4.77 -21.44
CA TYR A 104 -6.28 4.15 -20.34
C TYR A 104 -5.36 3.61 -19.25
N ALA A 105 -4.21 3.05 -19.61
CA ALA A 105 -3.19 2.62 -18.66
C ALA A 105 -2.66 3.78 -17.80
N ARG A 106 -2.41 4.97 -18.40
CA ARG A 106 -2.01 6.18 -17.65
C ARG A 106 -3.09 6.62 -16.68
N LYS A 107 -4.34 6.67 -17.14
CA LYS A 107 -5.49 7.02 -16.28
C LYS A 107 -5.61 6.10 -15.07
N LEU A 108 -5.44 4.81 -15.25
CA LEU A 108 -5.47 3.84 -14.14
C LEU A 108 -4.29 4.00 -13.19
N ARG A 109 -3.09 4.21 -13.72
CA ARG A 109 -1.89 4.45 -12.91
C ARG A 109 -1.97 5.77 -12.17
N HIS A 110 -2.52 6.82 -12.78
CA HIS A 110 -2.83 8.09 -12.11
C HIS A 110 -3.74 7.86 -10.89
N ALA A 111 -4.83 7.14 -11.09
CA ALA A 111 -5.75 6.79 -10.01
C ALA A 111 -5.05 6.02 -8.87
N TYR A 112 -4.18 5.07 -9.21
CA TYR A 112 -3.40 4.32 -8.23
C TYR A 112 -2.42 5.22 -7.46
N PHE A 113 -1.68 6.10 -8.15
CA PHE A 113 -0.74 7.03 -7.52
C PHE A 113 -1.45 7.98 -6.56
N ALA A 114 -2.61 8.50 -6.95
CA ALA A 114 -3.45 9.32 -6.07
C ALA A 114 -3.90 8.55 -4.82
N CYS A 115 -4.26 7.26 -4.97
CA CYS A 115 -4.60 6.40 -3.83
C CYS A 115 -3.42 6.17 -2.89
N VAL A 116 -2.21 5.97 -3.44
CA VAL A 116 -0.98 5.83 -2.62
C VAL A 116 -0.71 7.10 -1.84
N SER A 117 -0.77 8.28 -2.48
CA SER A 117 -0.55 9.57 -1.79
C SER A 117 -1.62 9.84 -0.74
N TYR A 118 -2.87 9.43 -1.00
CA TYR A 118 -3.92 9.53 0.00
C TYR A 118 -3.64 8.66 1.23
N MET A 119 -3.29 7.39 1.02
CA MET A 119 -2.95 6.46 2.10
C MET A 119 -1.71 6.94 2.87
N ASP A 120 -0.67 7.38 2.19
CA ASP A 120 0.55 7.92 2.81
C ASP A 120 0.24 9.10 3.74
N ALA A 121 -0.61 10.03 3.30
CA ALA A 121 -1.07 11.14 4.15
C ALA A 121 -1.84 10.66 5.39
N GLN A 122 -2.60 9.55 5.30
CA GLN A 122 -3.28 9.00 6.47
C GLN A 122 -2.29 8.33 7.43
N VAL A 123 -1.28 7.63 6.93
CA VAL A 123 -0.15 7.13 7.74
C VAL A 123 0.56 8.29 8.44
N GLY A 124 0.82 9.39 7.72
CA GLY A 124 1.41 10.60 8.27
C GLY A 124 0.65 11.13 9.48
N LYS A 125 -0.69 11.25 9.42
CA LYS A 125 -1.52 11.68 10.56
C LYS A 125 -1.31 10.83 11.82
N VAL A 126 -1.18 9.53 11.66
CA VAL A 126 -0.95 8.62 12.81
C VAL A 126 0.45 8.80 13.37
N LEU A 127 1.46 8.96 12.50
CA LEU A 127 2.84 9.19 12.92
C LEU A 127 3.01 10.55 13.59
N ASP A 128 2.39 11.61 13.09
CA ASP A 128 2.39 12.94 13.69
C ASP A 128 1.79 12.93 15.11
N ALA A 129 0.71 12.18 15.30
CA ALA A 129 0.10 12.00 16.62
C ALA A 129 1.02 11.24 17.59
N LEU A 130 1.74 10.23 17.09
CA LEU A 130 2.72 9.50 17.89
C LEU A 130 3.90 10.40 18.28
N GLU A 131 4.39 11.23 17.38
CA GLU A 131 5.45 12.19 17.64
C GLU A 131 5.01 13.23 18.68
N ALA A 132 3.81 13.81 18.48
CA ALA A 132 3.22 14.78 19.42
C ALA A 132 3.03 14.20 20.83
N SER A 133 2.83 12.89 20.97
CA SER A 133 2.73 12.21 22.27
C SER A 133 4.08 12.08 23.02
N GLY A 134 5.20 12.37 22.37
CA GLY A 134 6.55 12.16 22.89
C GLY A 134 6.97 10.69 23.02
N LYS A 135 6.22 9.75 22.43
CA LYS A 135 6.51 8.30 22.51
C LYS A 135 7.22 7.75 21.28
N MET A 136 7.46 8.56 20.24
CA MET A 136 8.06 8.15 18.96
C MET A 136 9.37 7.38 19.14
N ASP A 137 10.26 7.85 20.02
CA ASP A 137 11.58 7.26 20.22
C ASP A 137 11.56 5.94 21.00
N ASN A 138 10.47 5.68 21.71
CA ASN A 138 10.26 4.42 22.45
C ASN A 138 9.20 3.51 21.80
N THR A 139 8.92 3.70 20.52
CA THR A 139 7.93 2.91 19.81
C THR A 139 8.59 2.21 18.62
N ILE A 140 8.30 0.91 18.46
CA ILE A 140 8.60 0.16 17.25
C ILE A 140 7.47 0.44 16.27
N ILE A 141 7.83 0.86 15.06
CA ILE A 141 6.89 1.13 13.98
C ILE A 141 7.19 0.17 12.84
N ILE A 142 6.16 -0.51 12.36
CA ILE A 142 6.25 -1.38 11.19
C ILE A 142 5.21 -0.90 10.18
N LEU A 143 5.67 -0.45 9.02
CA LEU A 143 4.83 -0.23 7.83
C LEU A 143 5.03 -1.42 6.91
N TRP A 144 3.95 -2.12 6.60
CA TRP A 144 3.98 -3.34 5.82
C TRP A 144 2.84 -3.36 4.80
N GLY A 145 3.18 -3.68 3.55
CA GLY A 145 2.22 -4.06 2.51
C GLY A 145 2.11 -5.58 2.44
N ASP A 146 0.90 -6.10 2.34
CA ASP A 146 0.62 -7.54 2.30
C ASP A 146 1.08 -8.21 1.01
N HIS A 147 1.04 -7.49 -0.12
CA HIS A 147 1.51 -7.92 -1.45
C HIS A 147 1.77 -6.71 -2.36
N GLY A 148 2.39 -6.94 -3.51
CA GLY A 148 2.50 -5.98 -4.60
C GLY A 148 1.27 -5.99 -5.52
N TRP A 149 1.35 -5.25 -6.65
CA TRP A 149 0.26 -5.12 -7.59
C TRP A 149 0.77 -4.82 -9.00
N HIS A 150 0.29 -5.55 -10.01
CA HIS A 150 0.54 -5.22 -11.41
C HIS A 150 -0.28 -4.01 -11.84
N LEU A 151 0.39 -3.06 -12.47
CA LEU A 151 -0.20 -1.85 -13.05
C LEU A 151 -0.03 -1.84 -14.57
N GLY A 152 -0.48 -2.91 -15.22
CA GLY A 152 -0.35 -3.14 -16.65
C GLY A 152 0.91 -3.92 -17.05
N ASP A 153 1.71 -4.36 -16.09
CA ASP A 153 2.84 -5.23 -16.36
C ASP A 153 2.35 -6.58 -16.88
N LEU A 154 2.92 -7.07 -17.99
CA LEU A 154 2.52 -8.33 -18.62
C LEU A 154 1.02 -8.38 -18.97
N ARG A 155 0.41 -7.23 -19.29
CA ARG A 155 -1.04 -7.05 -19.52
C ARG A 155 -1.92 -7.34 -18.30
N VAL A 156 -1.34 -7.55 -17.12
CA VAL A 156 -2.05 -7.88 -15.89
C VAL A 156 -2.36 -6.62 -15.08
N TRP A 157 -3.57 -6.55 -14.54
CA TRP A 157 -4.03 -5.57 -13.55
C TRP A 157 -4.54 -6.34 -12.34
N GLY A 158 -3.65 -6.55 -11.37
CA GLY A 158 -3.97 -7.39 -10.21
C GLY A 158 -2.74 -7.93 -9.49
N LYS A 159 -2.93 -8.95 -8.66
CA LYS A 159 -1.95 -9.43 -7.68
C LYS A 159 -1.68 -10.94 -7.71
N HIS A 160 -2.56 -11.73 -8.31
CA HIS A 160 -2.53 -13.20 -8.20
C HIS A 160 -1.53 -13.85 -9.15
N THR A 161 -0.26 -13.46 -9.05
CA THR A 161 0.85 -14.06 -9.80
C THR A 161 2.03 -14.35 -8.88
N LEU A 162 2.99 -15.13 -9.36
CA LEU A 162 4.28 -15.35 -8.71
C LEU A 162 5.39 -14.44 -9.26
N HIS A 163 5.04 -13.42 -10.04
CA HIS A 163 5.98 -12.42 -10.50
C HIS A 163 6.36 -11.44 -9.38
N GLU A 164 7.59 -10.94 -9.46
CA GLU A 164 8.15 -10.01 -8.46
C GLU A 164 7.25 -8.81 -8.18
N THR A 165 6.56 -8.31 -9.22
CA THR A 165 5.60 -7.19 -9.10
C THR A 165 4.46 -7.47 -8.11
N SER A 166 4.05 -8.74 -7.97
CA SER A 166 3.03 -9.15 -6.97
C SER A 166 3.63 -9.56 -5.65
N LEU A 167 4.85 -10.09 -5.63
CA LEU A 167 5.49 -10.64 -4.44
C LEU A 167 6.21 -9.55 -3.63
N SER A 168 6.76 -8.54 -4.31
CA SER A 168 7.49 -7.45 -3.66
C SER A 168 6.53 -6.44 -3.08
N SER A 169 6.60 -6.23 -1.79
CA SER A 169 5.80 -5.23 -1.07
C SER A 169 6.66 -4.38 -0.14
N ALA A 170 6.13 -3.25 0.29
CA ALA A 170 6.83 -2.36 1.19
C ALA A 170 6.98 -3.00 2.58
N LEU A 171 8.19 -2.93 3.15
CA LEU A 171 8.43 -3.22 4.55
C LEU A 171 9.42 -2.21 5.12
N VAL A 172 8.96 -1.39 6.05
CA VAL A 172 9.78 -0.40 6.75
C VAL A 172 9.65 -0.65 8.25
N ILE A 173 10.79 -0.78 8.92
CA ILE A 173 10.84 -0.99 10.38
C ILE A 173 11.66 0.13 11.02
N LYS A 174 11.06 0.87 11.93
CA LYS A 174 11.75 1.77 12.87
C LYS A 174 11.72 1.11 14.24
N ALA A 175 12.87 0.96 14.87
CA ALA A 175 12.95 0.49 16.26
C ALA A 175 13.98 1.35 17.03
N PRO A 176 13.79 1.55 18.35
CA PRO A 176 14.66 2.41 19.16
C PRO A 176 16.15 2.06 19.07
N GLN A 177 16.47 0.78 18.92
CA GLN A 177 17.85 0.27 18.84
C GLN A 177 18.41 0.21 17.41
N CYS A 178 17.62 0.53 16.39
CA CYS A 178 18.04 0.43 14.99
C CYS A 178 18.60 1.76 14.47
N LYS A 179 19.64 1.69 13.64
CA LYS A 179 20.15 2.86 12.93
C LYS A 179 19.16 3.27 11.83
N PRO A 180 18.83 4.56 11.67
CA PRO A 180 17.95 5.03 10.61
C PRO A 180 18.62 4.94 9.23
N GLY A 181 17.80 4.94 8.16
CA GLY A 181 18.26 5.10 6.78
C GLY A 181 18.97 3.89 6.18
N ILE A 182 18.91 2.71 6.80
CA ILE A 182 19.52 1.50 6.26
C ILE A 182 18.56 0.84 5.27
N LYS A 183 19.04 0.63 4.03
CA LYS A 183 18.38 -0.25 3.06
C LYS A 183 18.95 -1.66 3.18
N ASN A 184 18.07 -2.66 3.24
CA ASN A 184 18.43 -4.06 3.29
C ASN A 184 17.83 -4.78 2.07
N ASN A 185 18.68 -5.44 1.28
CA ASN A 185 18.27 -6.15 0.06
C ASN A 185 18.10 -7.68 0.30
N ARG A 186 18.07 -8.11 1.54
CA ARG A 186 17.79 -9.51 1.84
C ARG A 186 16.34 -9.84 1.57
N ILE A 187 16.10 -11.02 1.04
CA ILE A 187 14.74 -11.56 0.90
C ILE A 187 14.24 -11.92 2.29
N VAL A 188 13.06 -11.39 2.63
CA VAL A 188 12.34 -11.67 3.87
C VAL A 188 10.91 -12.05 3.54
N SER A 189 10.25 -12.75 4.45
CA SER A 189 8.84 -13.13 4.29
C SER A 189 7.97 -12.42 5.32
N SER A 190 6.69 -12.21 5.00
CA SER A 190 5.72 -11.64 5.94
C SER A 190 5.60 -12.44 7.25
N ILE A 191 5.88 -13.75 7.22
CA ILE A 191 5.91 -14.59 8.42
C ILE A 191 7.06 -14.25 9.37
N ASP A 192 8.10 -13.57 8.90
CA ASP A 192 9.24 -13.15 9.72
C ASP A 192 8.91 -11.92 10.58
N ILE A 193 7.84 -11.20 10.28
CA ILE A 193 7.44 -9.96 10.99
C ILE A 193 7.12 -10.26 12.45
N TYR A 194 6.30 -11.29 12.70
CA TYR A 194 5.89 -11.62 14.06
C TYR A 194 7.06 -12.02 14.96
N PRO A 195 7.91 -13.00 14.60
CA PRO A 195 9.06 -13.36 15.44
C PRO A 195 10.05 -12.21 15.61
N THR A 196 10.28 -11.39 14.57
CA THR A 196 11.11 -10.19 14.66
C THR A 196 10.56 -9.19 15.67
N LEU A 197 9.24 -8.95 15.66
CA LEU A 197 8.59 -8.05 16.62
C LEU A 197 8.73 -8.59 18.05
N MET A 198 8.54 -9.90 18.25
CA MET A 198 8.70 -10.53 19.57
C MET A 198 10.12 -10.37 20.10
N GLU A 199 11.13 -10.60 19.26
CA GLU A 199 12.53 -10.41 19.62
C GLU A 199 12.84 -8.95 19.99
N LEU A 200 12.40 -7.99 19.17
CA LEU A 200 12.56 -6.56 19.43
C LEU A 200 11.89 -6.13 20.76
N CYS A 201 10.76 -6.72 21.10
CA CYS A 201 10.03 -6.47 22.35
C CYS A 201 10.57 -7.30 23.53
N LYS A 202 11.53 -8.21 23.32
CA LYS A 202 12.04 -9.17 24.32
C LYS A 202 10.94 -10.07 24.90
N ILE A 203 9.99 -10.45 24.08
CA ILE A 203 8.88 -11.35 24.43
C ILE A 203 9.19 -12.74 23.88
N SER A 204 9.06 -13.76 24.69
CA SER A 204 9.26 -15.14 24.23
C SER A 204 8.17 -15.57 23.24
N LEU A 205 8.57 -16.27 22.18
CA LEU A 205 7.62 -16.87 21.26
C LEU A 205 6.78 -17.95 22.00
N PRO A 206 5.51 -18.11 21.64
CA PRO A 206 4.71 -19.22 22.15
C PRO A 206 5.34 -20.55 21.74
N LYS A 207 5.18 -21.57 22.58
CA LYS A 207 5.66 -22.92 22.31
C LYS A 207 4.76 -23.64 21.32
#